data_680a1fa25d3f847c0efef0a12c93f092
#
_entry.id   680a1fa25d3f847c0efef0a12c93f092
#
_cell.length_a   1.000
_cell.length_b   1.000
_cell.length_c   1.000
_cell.angle_alpha   90.00
_cell.angle_beta   90.00
_cell.angle_gamma   90.00
#
_symmetry.space_group_name_H-M   'P 1'
#
loop_
_entity.id
_entity.type
_entity.pdbx_description
1 polymer ?
#
loop_
_entity_poly.entity_id
_entity_poly.type
_entity_poly.pdbx_seq_one_letter_code
_entity_poly.pdbx_strand_id
1 'polypeptide(L)'
;LAEEKRRGISIALGFAHLTVGETVIDLIDMPGHERFVRTMVSGATGVDAALLVVAANEGIKPQTVEHLDIAALLGLQQIIVVVTKTDLVAQAQAEATGQEAVALSRRVGLPVGRVVLTSAQSGLGLDTLRAALRAVPPNQTEAADGFAYLPIDRVFSIAGHGTVVTGTLRRGTLAVSDEVAIVPSERPVRLRGLQVHGARVTTAQPGQRVAANLRDLTPDDLTRGAALAPASLLAPSAWLTVVLRAVENAPPLPTSSPLMLLFGTEEIEVRLRLLDCDELSPGSSALAQLRCSAPVSVPARERFILRRASPAQTVAGGHVIDPAAVRLRRHAPSVLTRLAAMSAAPPADIIRLELEACGPMGVSLARLARVAGLSEARAAEHLIALSATLGRSRFAVSQAAFERMLAAIPQALTNQDQGLPLERLAAALPWAGREAVEDAALELVRRGTLLRAGAAFRLPTPQRDRDRADQEAASAARLADAVLRGGLTPPDPASIVPGPQTRRLVERLIREGVLIRAIDKVQKREILFHAEAVEAAKRRLAPLLSGSGGMLVGEAGAALGISRKYCVPLLEHLDAIRFTRRIADRRILAPNAPAS
;
A
#
# COMPACT_ATOMS: atom_id res chain seq x y z
N LEU A 1 -1.01 -37.16 -9.73
CA LEU A 1 -2.35 -37.11 -10.33
C LEU A 1 -2.60 -38.41 -11.13
N ALA A 2 -3.86 -38.81 -11.32
CA ALA A 2 -4.19 -40.00 -12.13
C ALA A 2 -3.65 -39.88 -13.56
N GLU A 3 -3.68 -38.67 -14.12
CA GLU A 3 -3.19 -38.36 -15.46
C GLU A 3 -1.66 -38.46 -15.55
N GLU A 4 -0.93 -38.04 -14.51
CA GLU A 4 0.53 -38.19 -14.44
C GLU A 4 0.96 -39.65 -14.42
N LYS A 5 0.25 -40.47 -13.63
CA LYS A 5 0.50 -41.94 -13.60
C LYS A 5 0.24 -42.60 -14.95
N ARG A 6 -0.80 -42.13 -15.68
CA ARG A 6 -1.14 -42.64 -17.00
C ARG A 6 -0.11 -42.26 -18.06
N ARG A 7 0.42 -41.02 -18.00
CA ARG A 7 1.37 -40.47 -18.99
C ARG A 7 2.84 -40.71 -18.63
N GLY A 8 3.14 -41.06 -17.38
CA GLY A 8 4.51 -41.22 -16.89
C GLY A 8 5.33 -39.93 -16.81
N ILE A 9 4.66 -38.76 -16.77
CA ILE A 9 5.31 -37.44 -16.71
C ILE A 9 4.62 -36.57 -15.67
N SER A 10 5.38 -35.70 -15.00
CA SER A 10 4.83 -34.67 -14.12
C SER A 10 4.12 -33.59 -14.95
N ILE A 11 2.92 -33.20 -14.53
CA ILE A 11 2.07 -32.19 -15.20
C ILE A 11 1.90 -30.95 -14.32
N ALA A 12 1.78 -31.16 -13.01
CA ALA A 12 1.61 -30.12 -12.00
C ALA A 12 2.84 -30.07 -11.08
N LEU A 13 2.97 -28.95 -10.36
CA LEU A 13 4.00 -28.85 -9.32
C LEU A 13 3.77 -29.89 -8.22
N GLY A 14 4.80 -30.64 -7.90
CA GLY A 14 4.88 -31.50 -6.71
C GLY A 14 5.51 -30.73 -5.55
N PHE A 15 5.03 -30.95 -4.33
CA PHE A 15 5.55 -30.28 -3.15
C PHE A 15 5.86 -31.29 -2.07
N ALA A 16 7.06 -31.22 -1.52
CA ALA A 16 7.50 -32.00 -0.38
C ALA A 16 8.37 -31.12 0.52
N HIS A 17 8.60 -31.54 1.75
CA HIS A 17 9.58 -30.91 2.63
C HIS A 17 10.52 -31.98 3.19
N LEU A 18 11.75 -31.59 3.44
CA LEU A 18 12.80 -32.43 4.00
C LEU A 18 13.39 -31.73 5.22
N THR A 19 13.38 -32.39 6.37
CA THR A 19 14.05 -31.90 7.56
C THR A 19 15.47 -32.45 7.62
N VAL A 20 16.47 -31.58 7.63
CA VAL A 20 17.89 -31.91 7.75
C VAL A 20 18.48 -31.18 8.94
N GLY A 21 18.60 -31.86 10.07
CA GLY A 21 18.91 -31.24 11.35
C GLY A 21 17.77 -30.32 11.80
N GLU A 22 18.08 -29.06 12.07
CA GLU A 22 17.09 -28.03 12.44
C GLU A 22 16.50 -27.28 11.22
N THR A 23 17.02 -27.53 10.02
CA THR A 23 16.59 -26.84 8.81
C THR A 23 15.48 -27.62 8.10
N VAL A 24 14.39 -26.94 7.79
CA VAL A 24 13.32 -27.46 6.92
C VAL A 24 13.56 -26.90 5.52
N ILE A 25 13.62 -27.80 4.54
CA ILE A 25 13.86 -27.49 3.13
C ILE A 25 12.59 -27.84 2.35
N ASP A 26 11.96 -26.84 1.71
CA ASP A 26 10.85 -27.07 0.81
C ASP A 26 11.37 -27.50 -0.57
N LEU A 27 10.88 -28.61 -1.06
CA LEU A 27 11.20 -29.16 -2.37
C LEU A 27 10.02 -28.96 -3.31
N ILE A 28 10.30 -28.40 -4.49
CA ILE A 28 9.33 -28.21 -5.55
C ILE A 28 9.73 -29.07 -6.75
N ASP A 29 8.98 -30.13 -7.01
CA ASP A 29 9.13 -30.93 -8.24
C ASP A 29 8.43 -30.22 -9.40
N MET A 30 9.20 -29.91 -10.44
CA MET A 30 8.74 -29.15 -11.60
C MET A 30 8.60 -30.04 -12.82
N PRO A 31 7.51 -29.93 -13.60
CA PRO A 31 7.37 -30.70 -14.83
C PRO A 31 8.45 -30.31 -15.85
N GLY A 32 9.13 -31.33 -16.41
CA GLY A 32 10.25 -31.13 -17.35
C GLY A 32 9.86 -30.98 -18.82
N HIS A 33 8.59 -31.20 -19.20
CA HIS A 33 8.17 -31.18 -20.60
C HIS A 33 7.88 -29.75 -21.10
N GLU A 34 8.28 -29.40 -22.30
CA GLU A 34 8.16 -28.05 -22.92
C GLU A 34 6.74 -27.43 -22.86
N ARG A 35 5.69 -28.27 -22.87
CA ARG A 35 4.30 -27.82 -22.74
C ARG A 35 3.96 -27.27 -21.34
N PHE A 36 4.80 -27.54 -20.36
CA PHE A 36 4.58 -27.17 -18.96
C PHE A 36 5.53 -26.11 -18.46
N VAL A 37 6.26 -25.42 -19.35
CA VAL A 37 7.19 -24.34 -18.98
C VAL A 37 6.51 -23.27 -18.13
N ARG A 38 5.26 -22.94 -18.38
CA ARG A 38 4.48 -22.04 -17.52
C ARG A 38 4.40 -22.57 -16.07
N THR A 39 4.09 -23.85 -15.89
CA THR A 39 4.05 -24.48 -14.57
C THR A 39 5.44 -24.47 -13.92
N MET A 40 6.47 -24.74 -14.69
CA MET A 40 7.86 -24.63 -14.23
C MET A 40 8.18 -23.21 -13.77
N VAL A 41 7.90 -22.19 -14.55
CA VAL A 41 8.15 -20.78 -14.18
C VAL A 41 7.45 -20.42 -12.87
N SER A 42 6.18 -20.83 -12.69
CA SER A 42 5.45 -20.56 -11.45
C SER A 42 6.08 -21.22 -10.22
N GLY A 43 6.74 -22.38 -10.38
CA GLY A 43 7.48 -23.05 -9.31
C GLY A 43 8.89 -22.50 -9.10
N ALA A 44 9.57 -22.13 -10.20
CA ALA A 44 10.97 -21.69 -10.16
C ALA A 44 11.15 -20.26 -9.63
N THR A 45 10.09 -19.46 -9.66
CA THR A 45 10.15 -18.11 -9.09
C THR A 45 10.13 -18.17 -7.56
N GLY A 46 11.20 -17.66 -6.89
CA GLY A 46 11.33 -17.56 -5.42
C GLY A 46 11.90 -18.78 -4.73
N VAL A 47 12.62 -19.62 -5.45
CA VAL A 47 13.44 -20.67 -4.86
C VAL A 47 14.87 -20.18 -4.62
N ASP A 48 15.52 -20.68 -3.58
CA ASP A 48 16.88 -20.28 -3.20
C ASP A 48 17.94 -20.96 -4.09
N ALA A 49 17.69 -22.19 -4.51
CA ALA A 49 18.55 -22.96 -5.39
C ALA A 49 17.76 -23.95 -6.24
N ALA A 50 18.33 -24.40 -7.34
CA ALA A 50 17.77 -25.50 -8.13
C ALA A 50 18.65 -26.74 -8.10
N LEU A 51 18.01 -27.90 -8.12
CA LEU A 51 18.66 -29.17 -8.41
C LEU A 51 18.58 -29.43 -9.92
N LEU A 52 19.71 -29.39 -10.60
CA LEU A 52 19.82 -29.85 -11.98
C LEU A 52 20.00 -31.37 -11.99
N VAL A 53 18.94 -32.09 -12.22
CA VAL A 53 18.89 -33.54 -12.20
C VAL A 53 19.14 -34.08 -13.61
N VAL A 54 20.24 -34.84 -13.78
CA VAL A 54 20.62 -35.45 -15.05
C VAL A 54 20.84 -36.94 -14.84
N ALA A 55 20.20 -37.78 -15.65
CA ALA A 55 20.44 -39.22 -15.59
C ALA A 55 21.76 -39.58 -16.29
N ALA A 56 22.67 -40.31 -15.63
CA ALA A 56 23.99 -40.66 -16.13
C ALA A 56 23.96 -41.47 -17.43
N ASN A 57 22.94 -42.29 -17.62
CA ASN A 57 22.74 -43.11 -18.81
C ASN A 57 22.09 -42.37 -19.99
N GLU A 58 21.55 -41.15 -19.76
CA GLU A 58 20.83 -40.38 -20.79
C GLU A 58 21.55 -39.10 -21.17
N GLY A 59 22.37 -38.54 -20.25
CA GLY A 59 23.11 -37.27 -20.46
C GLY A 59 22.22 -36.03 -20.56
N ILE A 60 22.79 -34.96 -21.09
CA ILE A 60 22.13 -33.67 -21.29
C ILE A 60 21.08 -33.78 -22.40
N LYS A 61 19.86 -33.28 -22.15
CA LYS A 61 18.76 -33.20 -23.11
C LYS A 61 18.53 -31.76 -23.57
N PRO A 62 17.92 -31.52 -24.74
CA PRO A 62 17.56 -30.18 -25.18
C PRO A 62 16.73 -29.40 -24.16
N GLN A 63 15.81 -30.09 -23.47
CA GLN A 63 15.01 -29.52 -22.36
C GLN A 63 15.85 -29.04 -21.19
N THR A 64 16.97 -29.74 -20.89
CA THR A 64 17.89 -29.34 -19.84
C THR A 64 18.50 -27.96 -20.13
N VAL A 65 18.81 -27.69 -21.40
CA VAL A 65 19.35 -26.40 -21.86
C VAL A 65 18.29 -25.29 -21.64
N GLU A 66 17.05 -25.49 -22.14
CA GLU A 66 15.97 -24.50 -21.95
C GLU A 66 15.69 -24.23 -20.46
N HIS A 67 15.72 -25.27 -19.61
CA HIS A 67 15.49 -25.11 -18.18
C HIS A 67 16.59 -24.29 -17.50
N LEU A 68 17.84 -24.46 -17.92
CA LEU A 68 18.95 -23.67 -17.41
C LEU A 68 18.87 -22.21 -17.87
N ASP A 69 18.49 -21.95 -19.14
CA ASP A 69 18.24 -20.60 -19.63
C ASP A 69 17.13 -19.92 -18.81
N ILE A 70 16.03 -20.61 -18.54
CA ILE A 70 14.93 -20.10 -17.69
C ILE A 70 15.42 -19.83 -16.27
N ALA A 71 16.17 -20.75 -15.67
CA ALA A 71 16.72 -20.60 -14.32
C ALA A 71 17.64 -19.36 -14.22
N ALA A 72 18.49 -19.14 -15.23
CA ALA A 72 19.36 -17.98 -15.31
C ALA A 72 18.57 -16.67 -15.45
N LEU A 73 17.55 -16.63 -16.32
CA LEU A 73 16.68 -15.47 -16.52
C LEU A 73 15.85 -15.15 -15.28
N LEU A 74 15.40 -16.16 -14.54
CA LEU A 74 14.71 -16.01 -13.25
C LEU A 74 15.67 -15.62 -12.11
N GLY A 75 16.98 -15.59 -12.37
CA GLY A 75 18.00 -15.09 -11.45
C GLY A 75 18.29 -16.03 -10.29
N LEU A 76 18.19 -17.33 -10.49
CA LEU A 76 18.62 -18.30 -9.49
C LEU A 76 20.09 -18.06 -9.13
N GLN A 77 20.40 -18.13 -7.83
CA GLN A 77 21.72 -17.79 -7.32
C GLN A 77 22.67 -19.00 -7.30
N GLN A 78 22.12 -20.21 -7.28
CA GLN A 78 22.92 -21.43 -7.16
C GLN A 78 22.23 -22.65 -7.79
N ILE A 79 23.04 -23.49 -8.42
CA ILE A 79 22.63 -24.82 -8.89
C ILE A 79 23.46 -25.90 -8.18
N ILE A 80 22.79 -26.98 -7.77
CA ILE A 80 23.39 -28.23 -7.37
C ILE A 80 23.17 -29.21 -8.51
N VAL A 81 24.25 -29.71 -9.14
CA VAL A 81 24.17 -30.72 -10.18
C VAL A 81 24.01 -32.09 -9.53
N VAL A 82 22.97 -32.82 -9.84
CA VAL A 82 22.67 -34.15 -9.33
C VAL A 82 22.66 -35.14 -10.48
N VAL A 83 23.70 -35.95 -10.59
CA VAL A 83 23.77 -37.02 -11.58
C VAL A 83 23.14 -38.28 -10.97
N THR A 84 22.02 -38.73 -11.56
CA THR A 84 21.25 -39.88 -11.07
C THR A 84 21.49 -41.14 -11.87
N LYS A 85 20.99 -42.26 -11.41
CA LYS A 85 21.13 -43.60 -12.06
C LYS A 85 22.59 -43.98 -12.30
N THR A 86 23.47 -43.63 -11.38
CA THR A 86 24.92 -43.93 -11.51
C THR A 86 25.25 -45.41 -11.40
N ASP A 87 24.32 -46.20 -10.87
CA ASP A 87 24.35 -47.67 -10.84
C ASP A 87 24.24 -48.32 -12.23
N LEU A 88 23.75 -47.59 -13.24
CA LEU A 88 23.56 -48.10 -14.61
C LEU A 88 24.73 -47.85 -15.56
N VAL A 89 25.78 -47.15 -15.11
CA VAL A 89 26.90 -46.74 -15.95
C VAL A 89 28.21 -46.87 -15.20
N ALA A 90 29.34 -46.82 -15.94
CA ALA A 90 30.68 -46.74 -15.32
C ALA A 90 30.84 -45.37 -14.62
N GLN A 91 31.57 -45.33 -13.52
CA GLN A 91 31.83 -44.11 -12.74
C GLN A 91 32.38 -42.96 -13.60
N ALA A 92 33.31 -43.26 -14.49
CA ALA A 92 33.88 -42.24 -15.40
C ALA A 92 32.82 -41.58 -16.30
N GLN A 93 31.78 -42.33 -16.73
CA GLN A 93 30.68 -41.78 -17.51
C GLN A 93 29.79 -40.90 -16.66
N ALA A 94 29.49 -41.28 -15.42
CA ALA A 94 28.72 -40.45 -14.48
C ALA A 94 29.46 -39.13 -14.17
N GLU A 95 30.76 -39.18 -13.95
CA GLU A 95 31.59 -38.01 -13.73
C GLU A 95 31.65 -37.10 -14.96
N ALA A 96 31.78 -37.64 -16.16
CA ALA A 96 31.75 -36.88 -17.41
C ALA A 96 30.42 -36.16 -17.62
N THR A 97 29.27 -36.83 -17.35
CA THR A 97 27.96 -36.22 -17.39
C THR A 97 27.83 -35.04 -16.40
N GLY A 98 28.41 -35.21 -15.19
CA GLY A 98 28.45 -34.14 -14.19
C GLY A 98 29.26 -32.93 -14.66
N GLN A 99 30.43 -33.16 -15.27
CA GLN A 99 31.26 -32.09 -15.82
C GLN A 99 30.58 -31.34 -16.98
N GLU A 100 29.92 -32.07 -17.87
CA GLU A 100 29.13 -31.46 -18.96
C GLU A 100 28.01 -30.57 -18.41
N ALA A 101 27.28 -31.03 -17.41
CA ALA A 101 26.22 -30.24 -16.74
C ALA A 101 26.76 -28.97 -16.07
N VAL A 102 27.96 -29.06 -15.45
CA VAL A 102 28.66 -27.88 -14.88
C VAL A 102 29.07 -26.90 -15.97
N ALA A 103 29.66 -27.38 -17.07
CA ALA A 103 30.06 -26.52 -18.18
C ALA A 103 28.87 -25.79 -18.79
N LEU A 104 27.75 -26.49 -18.98
CA LEU A 104 26.48 -25.91 -19.47
C LEU A 104 25.92 -24.85 -18.51
N SER A 105 25.86 -25.15 -17.22
CA SER A 105 25.36 -24.19 -16.19
C SER A 105 26.21 -22.92 -16.16
N ARG A 106 27.52 -23.04 -16.22
CA ARG A 106 28.47 -21.89 -16.26
C ARG A 106 28.30 -21.06 -17.52
N ARG A 107 28.04 -21.67 -18.67
CA ARG A 107 27.79 -20.96 -19.94
C ARG A 107 26.61 -20.00 -19.85
N VAL A 108 25.53 -20.40 -19.21
CA VAL A 108 24.35 -19.53 -19.01
C VAL A 108 24.49 -18.57 -17.82
N GLY A 109 25.65 -18.56 -17.14
CA GLY A 109 25.97 -17.66 -16.04
C GLY A 109 25.44 -18.11 -14.67
N LEU A 110 25.11 -19.40 -14.51
CA LEU A 110 24.64 -19.96 -13.23
C LEU A 110 25.79 -20.55 -12.42
N PRO A 111 26.03 -20.08 -11.18
CA PRO A 111 27.03 -20.66 -10.30
C PRO A 111 26.64 -22.10 -9.91
N VAL A 112 27.60 -23.01 -10.00
CA VAL A 112 27.44 -24.39 -9.54
C VAL A 112 28.06 -24.55 -8.16
N GLY A 113 27.23 -24.85 -7.16
CA GLY A 113 27.68 -25.06 -5.79
C GLY A 113 28.34 -26.41 -5.59
N ARG A 114 27.75 -27.50 -6.07
CA ARG A 114 28.29 -28.87 -5.92
C ARG A 114 27.78 -29.80 -7.01
N VAL A 115 28.56 -30.82 -7.33
CA VAL A 115 28.14 -31.97 -8.13
C VAL A 115 28.02 -33.18 -7.21
N VAL A 116 26.90 -33.88 -7.30
CA VAL A 116 26.59 -35.06 -6.49
C VAL A 116 26.18 -36.22 -7.40
N LEU A 117 26.92 -37.30 -7.32
CA LEU A 117 26.60 -38.56 -8.00
C LEU A 117 25.70 -39.41 -7.11
N THR A 118 24.54 -39.83 -7.62
CA THR A 118 23.51 -40.50 -6.82
C THR A 118 22.91 -41.73 -7.52
N SER A 119 22.50 -42.69 -6.73
CA SER A 119 21.60 -43.78 -7.14
C SER A 119 20.52 -43.95 -6.07
N ALA A 120 19.27 -43.75 -6.46
CA ALA A 120 18.12 -44.01 -5.58
C ALA A 120 17.98 -45.53 -5.28
N GLN A 121 18.45 -46.39 -6.20
CA GLN A 121 18.35 -47.83 -6.07
C GLN A 121 19.30 -48.35 -4.98
N SER A 122 20.56 -47.87 -4.96
CA SER A 122 21.57 -48.31 -4.01
C SER A 122 21.72 -47.42 -2.78
N GLY A 123 21.10 -46.24 -2.79
CA GLY A 123 21.29 -45.22 -1.76
C GLY A 123 22.57 -44.41 -1.87
N LEU A 124 23.41 -44.68 -2.88
CA LEU A 124 24.68 -43.99 -3.09
C LEU A 124 24.47 -42.49 -3.23
N GLY A 125 25.30 -41.68 -2.54
CA GLY A 125 25.32 -40.23 -2.64
C GLY A 125 24.18 -39.46 -1.99
N LEU A 126 23.19 -40.13 -1.41
CA LEU A 126 22.02 -39.46 -0.79
C LEU A 126 22.41 -38.59 0.41
N ASP A 127 23.36 -39.04 1.24
CA ASP A 127 23.84 -38.25 2.38
C ASP A 127 24.65 -37.04 1.92
N THR A 128 25.43 -37.20 0.84
CA THR A 128 26.15 -36.09 0.20
C THR A 128 25.17 -35.07 -0.37
N LEU A 129 24.03 -35.50 -0.96
CA LEU A 129 22.98 -34.63 -1.44
C LEU A 129 22.31 -33.88 -0.28
N ARG A 130 22.00 -34.56 0.83
CA ARG A 130 21.45 -33.92 2.03
C ARG A 130 22.38 -32.85 2.58
N ALA A 131 23.70 -33.15 2.63
CA ALA A 131 24.71 -32.19 3.05
C ALA A 131 24.83 -31.00 2.09
N ALA A 132 24.70 -31.20 0.78
CA ALA A 132 24.73 -30.15 -0.22
C ALA A 132 23.50 -29.23 -0.10
N LEU A 133 22.30 -29.79 0.11
CA LEU A 133 21.05 -29.04 0.35
C LEU A 133 21.14 -28.20 1.61
N ARG A 134 21.67 -28.75 2.71
CA ARG A 134 21.84 -28.02 3.97
C ARG A 134 22.80 -26.84 3.84
N ALA A 135 23.73 -26.88 2.92
CA ALA A 135 24.71 -25.83 2.69
C ALA A 135 24.19 -24.67 1.82
N VAL A 136 22.97 -24.76 1.27
CA VAL A 136 22.35 -23.68 0.50
C VAL A 136 22.01 -22.54 1.46
N PRO A 137 22.55 -21.33 1.25
CA PRO A 137 22.17 -20.18 2.06
C PRO A 137 20.73 -19.77 1.70
N PRO A 138 19.88 -19.43 2.70
CA PRO A 138 18.59 -18.88 2.41
C PRO A 138 18.74 -17.51 1.74
N ASN A 139 17.90 -17.23 0.75
CA ASN A 139 17.90 -15.93 0.07
C ASN A 139 17.21 -14.88 0.94
N GLN A 140 18.00 -14.23 1.82
CA GLN A 140 17.46 -13.31 2.84
C GLN A 140 17.28 -11.86 2.37
N THR A 141 17.73 -11.47 1.18
CA THR A 141 18.16 -10.07 0.99
C THR A 141 17.08 -9.08 0.55
N GLU A 142 15.97 -9.47 -0.02
CA GLU A 142 14.94 -8.50 -0.50
C GLU A 142 13.52 -8.83 -0.01
N ALA A 143 13.34 -9.98 0.59
CA ALA A 143 12.02 -10.51 0.87
C ALA A 143 11.35 -9.89 2.11
N ALA A 144 12.11 -9.55 3.15
CA ALA A 144 11.55 -9.12 4.43
C ALA A 144 11.06 -7.66 4.45
N ASP A 145 11.75 -6.76 3.74
CA ASP A 145 11.42 -5.32 3.72
C ASP A 145 10.32 -4.94 2.72
N GLY A 146 9.91 -5.89 1.88
CA GLY A 146 8.86 -5.70 0.88
C GLY A 146 7.44 -5.72 1.47
N PHE A 147 6.49 -5.38 0.64
CA PHE A 147 5.08 -5.65 0.94
C PHE A 147 4.73 -7.11 0.66
N ALA A 148 3.69 -7.64 1.32
CA ALA A 148 3.25 -9.00 1.10
C ALA A 148 2.85 -9.24 -0.37
N TYR A 149 3.44 -10.27 -1.00
CA TYR A 149 3.10 -10.68 -2.36
C TYR A 149 3.09 -12.20 -2.45
N LEU A 150 1.91 -12.77 -2.70
CA LEU A 150 1.68 -14.21 -2.81
C LEU A 150 0.96 -14.51 -4.12
N PRO A 151 1.68 -14.88 -5.20
CA PRO A 151 1.09 -15.43 -6.41
C PRO A 151 0.31 -16.70 -6.09
N ILE A 152 -0.94 -16.79 -6.58
CA ILE A 152 -1.82 -17.92 -6.31
C ILE A 152 -1.59 -19.02 -7.36
N ASP A 153 -1.19 -20.21 -6.92
CA ASP A 153 -0.98 -21.35 -7.80
C ASP A 153 -2.13 -22.37 -7.76
N ARG A 154 -2.88 -22.46 -6.65
CA ARG A 154 -4.07 -23.32 -6.53
C ARG A 154 -5.16 -22.62 -5.75
N VAL A 155 -6.39 -22.95 -6.12
CA VAL A 155 -7.60 -22.49 -5.45
C VAL A 155 -8.50 -23.70 -5.22
N PHE A 156 -9.04 -23.84 -4.02
CA PHE A 156 -9.98 -24.91 -3.69
C PHE A 156 -10.92 -24.50 -2.56
N SER A 157 -12.07 -25.13 -2.49
CA SER A 157 -13.01 -24.97 -1.39
C SER A 157 -12.87 -26.12 -0.40
N ILE A 158 -12.89 -25.78 0.89
CA ILE A 158 -12.93 -26.76 1.98
C ILE A 158 -14.28 -26.61 2.69
N ALA A 159 -15.03 -27.70 2.80
CA ALA A 159 -16.31 -27.72 3.48
C ALA A 159 -16.18 -27.16 4.91
N GLY A 160 -17.00 -26.17 5.26
CA GLY A 160 -16.97 -25.48 6.56
C GLY A 160 -15.87 -24.42 6.72
N HIS A 161 -14.90 -24.34 5.81
CA HIS A 161 -13.79 -23.39 5.90
C HIS A 161 -13.80 -22.31 4.78
N GLY A 162 -14.54 -22.54 3.70
CA GLY A 162 -14.62 -21.61 2.57
C GLY A 162 -13.48 -21.77 1.57
N THR A 163 -13.12 -20.70 0.88
CA THR A 163 -12.08 -20.70 -0.16
C THR A 163 -10.68 -20.61 0.44
N VAL A 164 -9.83 -21.53 0.02
CA VAL A 164 -8.41 -21.57 0.37
C VAL A 164 -7.58 -21.40 -0.90
N VAL A 165 -6.63 -20.51 -0.85
CA VAL A 165 -5.63 -20.31 -1.91
C VAL A 165 -4.27 -20.78 -1.43
N THR A 166 -3.45 -21.30 -2.33
CA THR A 166 -2.05 -21.64 -2.02
C THR A 166 -1.11 -20.90 -2.95
N GLY A 167 0.10 -20.65 -2.45
CA GLY A 167 1.18 -20.01 -3.18
C GLY A 167 2.45 -19.94 -2.34
N THR A 168 3.55 -19.55 -2.93
CA THR A 168 4.78 -19.22 -2.20
C THR A 168 4.79 -17.72 -1.89
N LEU A 169 4.86 -17.35 -0.61
CA LEU A 169 4.99 -15.94 -0.21
C LEU A 169 6.36 -15.42 -0.65
N ARG A 170 6.34 -14.53 -1.64
CA ARG A 170 7.56 -14.05 -2.30
C ARG A 170 8.24 -12.92 -1.53
N ARG A 171 7.46 -12.07 -0.90
CA ARG A 171 7.91 -10.86 -0.21
C ARG A 171 6.99 -10.54 0.95
N GLY A 172 7.50 -9.77 1.90
CA GLY A 172 6.78 -9.30 3.07
C GLY A 172 6.25 -10.43 3.93
N THR A 173 5.43 -10.10 4.88
CA THR A 173 4.78 -11.05 5.78
C THR A 173 3.27 -11.00 5.62
N LEU A 174 2.60 -12.12 5.85
CA LEU A 174 1.15 -12.20 5.94
C LEU A 174 0.75 -12.65 7.35
N ALA A 175 -0.16 -11.93 7.97
CA ALA A 175 -0.71 -12.28 9.28
C ALA A 175 -2.21 -12.58 9.21
N VAL A 176 -2.69 -13.41 10.14
CA VAL A 176 -4.12 -13.66 10.30
C VAL A 176 -4.82 -12.33 10.61
N SER A 177 -5.93 -12.08 9.99
CA SER A 177 -6.73 -10.85 10.02
C SER A 177 -6.22 -9.69 9.15
N ASP A 178 -5.10 -9.84 8.43
CA ASP A 178 -4.68 -8.84 7.46
C ASP A 178 -5.76 -8.61 6.41
N GLU A 179 -5.87 -7.35 6.00
CA GLU A 179 -6.66 -6.92 4.86
C GLU A 179 -5.72 -6.78 3.65
N VAL A 180 -5.94 -7.61 2.65
CA VAL A 180 -5.19 -7.63 1.39
C VAL A 180 -6.16 -7.52 0.22
N ALA A 181 -5.64 -7.34 -0.98
CA ALA A 181 -6.45 -7.38 -2.20
C ALA A 181 -6.04 -8.55 -3.08
N ILE A 182 -7.00 -9.04 -3.84
CA ILE A 182 -6.75 -9.91 -4.99
C ILE A 182 -6.41 -9.00 -6.17
N VAL A 183 -5.18 -9.09 -6.67
CA VAL A 183 -4.75 -8.34 -7.84
C VAL A 183 -4.77 -9.25 -9.08
N PRO A 184 -5.09 -8.75 -10.29
CA PRO A 184 -5.29 -7.35 -10.65
C PRO A 184 -6.72 -6.79 -10.43
N SER A 185 -7.66 -7.57 -9.91
CA SER A 185 -9.06 -7.13 -9.72
C SER A 185 -9.25 -6.08 -8.60
N GLU A 186 -8.23 -5.88 -7.77
CA GLU A 186 -8.23 -4.98 -6.60
C GLU A 186 -9.33 -5.29 -5.56
N ARG A 187 -9.91 -6.51 -5.62
CA ARG A 187 -10.97 -6.92 -4.69
C ARG A 187 -10.39 -7.11 -3.29
N PRO A 188 -10.86 -6.36 -2.28
CA PRO A 188 -10.38 -6.49 -0.92
C PRO A 188 -10.85 -7.81 -0.31
N VAL A 189 -9.96 -8.47 0.43
CA VAL A 189 -10.23 -9.73 1.16
C VAL A 189 -9.54 -9.72 2.50
N ARG A 190 -10.10 -10.45 3.46
CA ARG A 190 -9.53 -10.63 4.78
C ARG A 190 -9.07 -12.05 5.00
N LEU A 191 -7.87 -12.21 5.57
CA LEU A 191 -7.30 -13.52 5.91
C LEU A 191 -7.95 -14.07 7.17
N ARG A 192 -8.61 -15.24 7.08
CA ARG A 192 -9.20 -15.94 8.22
C ARG A 192 -8.21 -16.86 8.94
N GLY A 193 -7.24 -17.37 8.22
CA GLY A 193 -6.25 -18.29 8.75
C GLY A 193 -5.15 -18.56 7.75
N LEU A 194 -4.01 -18.95 8.27
CA LEU A 194 -2.81 -19.31 7.52
C LEU A 194 -2.32 -20.68 7.95
N GLN A 195 -1.78 -21.44 6.99
CA GLN A 195 -1.10 -22.70 7.25
C GLN A 195 0.22 -22.75 6.47
N VAL A 196 1.25 -23.27 7.13
CA VAL A 196 2.57 -23.57 6.56
C VAL A 196 2.89 -25.00 6.94
N HIS A 197 3.30 -25.86 5.98
CA HIS A 197 3.54 -27.30 6.18
C HIS A 197 2.37 -28.05 6.87
N GLY A 198 1.13 -27.64 6.58
CA GLY A 198 -0.07 -28.23 7.18
C GLY A 198 -0.36 -27.77 8.62
N ALA A 199 0.54 -27.03 9.27
CA ALA A 199 0.34 -26.46 10.60
C ALA A 199 -0.28 -25.06 10.52
N ARG A 200 -1.20 -24.75 11.44
CA ARG A 200 -1.75 -23.40 11.57
C ARG A 200 -0.69 -22.44 12.13
N VAL A 201 -0.57 -21.28 11.49
CA VAL A 201 0.34 -20.22 11.93
C VAL A 201 -0.42 -18.90 12.04
N THR A 202 0.07 -17.99 12.88
CA THR A 202 -0.47 -16.64 13.00
C THR A 202 0.14 -15.70 11.96
N THR A 203 1.37 -15.98 11.53
CA THR A 203 2.13 -15.18 10.56
C THR A 203 2.93 -16.11 9.66
N ALA A 204 2.93 -15.80 8.36
CA ALA A 204 3.76 -16.47 7.36
C ALA A 204 4.91 -15.54 6.92
N GLN A 205 6.07 -16.15 6.64
CA GLN A 205 7.30 -15.47 6.27
C GLN A 205 7.59 -15.62 4.77
N PRO A 206 8.40 -14.72 4.18
CA PRO A 206 8.87 -14.88 2.81
C PRO A 206 9.58 -16.22 2.59
N GLY A 207 9.43 -16.78 1.39
CA GLY A 207 9.97 -18.08 1.01
C GLY A 207 9.08 -19.26 1.40
N GLN A 208 8.15 -19.10 2.35
CA GLN A 208 7.28 -20.19 2.79
C GLN A 208 6.16 -20.46 1.79
N ARG A 209 5.81 -21.74 1.64
CA ARG A 209 4.59 -22.14 0.98
C ARG A 209 3.41 -22.00 1.93
N VAL A 210 2.47 -21.14 1.56
CA VAL A 210 1.35 -20.73 2.41
C VAL A 210 0.02 -21.21 1.83
N ALA A 211 -0.85 -21.75 2.69
CA ALA A 211 -2.27 -21.88 2.42
C ALA A 211 -3.01 -20.80 3.20
N ALA A 212 -3.69 -19.91 2.49
CA ALA A 212 -4.43 -18.79 3.05
C ALA A 212 -5.94 -19.01 2.89
N ASN A 213 -6.68 -18.97 3.98
CA ASN A 213 -8.13 -19.02 3.99
C ASN A 213 -8.69 -17.60 3.84
N LEU A 214 -9.49 -17.39 2.80
CA LEU A 214 -10.04 -16.10 2.43
C LEU A 214 -11.52 -15.99 2.82
N ARG A 215 -11.90 -14.83 3.33
CA ARG A 215 -13.27 -14.56 3.72
C ARG A 215 -14.11 -14.12 2.51
N ASP A 216 -15.37 -14.57 2.47
CA ASP A 216 -16.41 -14.09 1.55
C ASP A 216 -16.02 -14.14 0.05
N LEU A 217 -15.37 -15.25 -0.33
CA LEU A 217 -14.87 -15.51 -1.68
C LEU A 217 -15.24 -16.92 -2.14
N THR A 218 -15.50 -17.06 -3.44
CA THR A 218 -15.66 -18.36 -4.12
C THR A 218 -14.47 -18.63 -5.04
N PRO A 219 -14.17 -19.89 -5.40
CA PRO A 219 -13.10 -20.17 -6.36
C PRO A 219 -13.26 -19.47 -7.71
N ASP A 220 -14.49 -19.26 -8.17
CA ASP A 220 -14.80 -18.62 -9.46
C ASP A 220 -14.50 -17.10 -9.46
N ASP A 221 -14.36 -16.50 -8.28
CA ASP A 221 -13.94 -15.10 -8.13
C ASP A 221 -12.44 -14.89 -8.41
N LEU A 222 -11.68 -15.97 -8.52
CA LEU A 222 -10.23 -15.95 -8.68
C LEU A 222 -9.84 -16.33 -10.10
N THR A 223 -9.30 -15.38 -10.83
CA THR A 223 -8.72 -15.63 -12.16
C THR A 223 -7.33 -16.24 -12.02
N ARG A 224 -6.93 -16.99 -13.02
CA ARG A 224 -5.55 -17.48 -13.12
C ARG A 224 -4.59 -16.29 -13.23
N GLY A 225 -3.44 -16.35 -12.58
CA GLY A 225 -2.50 -15.24 -12.49
C GLY A 225 -2.77 -14.28 -11.33
N ALA A 226 -3.88 -14.48 -10.59
CA ALA A 226 -4.17 -13.68 -9.41
C ALA A 226 -3.09 -13.82 -8.32
N ALA A 227 -2.93 -12.76 -7.53
CA ALA A 227 -2.05 -12.77 -6.36
C ALA A 227 -2.70 -12.03 -5.19
N LEU A 228 -2.25 -12.32 -3.97
CA LEU A 228 -2.58 -11.51 -2.80
C LEU A 228 -1.50 -10.46 -2.59
N ALA A 229 -1.92 -9.20 -2.44
CA ALA A 229 -1.04 -8.06 -2.18
C ALA A 229 -1.81 -6.93 -1.47
N PRO A 230 -1.13 -5.93 -0.86
CA PRO A 230 -1.81 -4.74 -0.36
C PRO A 230 -2.49 -3.96 -1.49
N ALA A 231 -3.74 -3.52 -1.26
CA ALA A 231 -4.60 -2.91 -2.27
C ALA A 231 -4.01 -1.69 -3.01
N SER A 232 -3.16 -0.90 -2.34
CA SER A 232 -2.66 0.38 -2.90
C SER A 232 -1.35 0.27 -3.67
N LEU A 233 -0.62 -0.85 -3.55
CA LEU A 233 0.78 -0.94 -4.01
C LEU A 233 0.93 -1.56 -5.40
N LEU A 234 0.01 -2.41 -5.83
CA LEU A 234 0.05 -3.09 -7.13
C LEU A 234 -1.12 -2.66 -8.03
N ALA A 235 -1.14 -1.39 -8.42
CA ALA A 235 -2.15 -0.90 -9.36
C ALA A 235 -2.01 -1.62 -10.72
N PRO A 236 -3.13 -2.05 -11.32
CA PRO A 236 -3.13 -2.66 -12.64
C PRO A 236 -2.56 -1.72 -13.70
N SER A 237 -1.68 -2.21 -14.56
CA SER A 237 -1.04 -1.43 -15.63
C SER A 237 -0.99 -2.21 -16.94
N ALA A 238 -1.25 -1.52 -18.04
CA ALA A 238 -1.06 -2.04 -19.39
C ALA A 238 0.38 -1.86 -19.91
N TRP A 239 1.23 -1.14 -19.18
CA TRP A 239 2.61 -0.88 -19.56
C TRP A 239 3.56 -1.23 -18.40
N LEU A 240 4.58 -2.03 -18.73
CA LEU A 240 5.70 -2.32 -17.83
C LEU A 240 6.98 -1.77 -18.44
N THR A 241 7.84 -1.15 -17.63
CA THR A 241 9.21 -0.84 -18.04
C THR A 241 10.14 -1.88 -17.45
N VAL A 242 11.01 -2.45 -18.27
CA VAL A 242 11.79 -3.64 -17.93
C VAL A 242 13.22 -3.55 -18.45
N VAL A 243 14.10 -4.35 -17.83
CA VAL A 243 15.36 -4.76 -18.43
C VAL A 243 15.17 -6.16 -19.01
N LEU A 244 15.64 -6.35 -20.22
CA LEU A 244 15.63 -7.62 -20.95
C LEU A 244 17.03 -8.16 -21.18
N ARG A 245 17.15 -9.48 -21.14
CA ARG A 245 18.30 -10.23 -21.65
C ARG A 245 17.79 -11.32 -22.59
N ALA A 246 18.25 -11.33 -23.85
CA ALA A 246 17.97 -12.41 -24.77
C ALA A 246 18.80 -13.65 -24.43
N VAL A 247 18.24 -14.85 -24.64
CA VAL A 247 19.03 -16.08 -24.55
C VAL A 247 19.98 -16.18 -25.75
N GLU A 248 21.11 -16.89 -25.59
CA GLU A 248 22.15 -16.97 -26.62
C GLU A 248 21.67 -17.57 -27.95
N ASN A 249 20.74 -18.52 -27.89
CA ASN A 249 20.21 -19.21 -29.06
C ASN A 249 18.85 -18.64 -29.52
N ALA A 250 18.42 -17.48 -29.00
CA ALA A 250 17.23 -16.82 -29.48
C ALA A 250 17.45 -16.20 -30.87
N PRO A 251 16.45 -16.16 -31.72
CA PRO A 251 16.51 -15.30 -32.90
C PRO A 251 16.49 -13.83 -32.45
N PRO A 252 17.03 -12.91 -33.29
CA PRO A 252 16.90 -11.47 -33.05
C PRO A 252 15.45 -11.05 -32.84
N LEU A 253 15.22 -10.15 -31.89
CA LEU A 253 13.90 -9.68 -31.49
C LEU A 253 13.72 -8.21 -31.87
N PRO A 254 13.08 -7.92 -32.99
CA PRO A 254 12.77 -6.53 -33.37
C PRO A 254 11.71 -5.91 -32.46
N THR A 255 11.71 -4.58 -32.37
CA THR A 255 10.64 -3.86 -31.69
C THR A 255 9.29 -4.22 -32.32
N SER A 256 8.22 -4.20 -31.50
CA SER A 256 6.86 -4.64 -31.86
C SER A 256 6.64 -6.15 -31.97
N SER A 257 7.63 -6.99 -31.64
CA SER A 257 7.44 -8.45 -31.60
C SER A 257 6.30 -8.83 -30.63
N PRO A 258 5.36 -9.68 -31.09
CA PRO A 258 4.36 -10.29 -30.20
C PRO A 258 5.00 -11.43 -29.43
N LEU A 259 4.84 -11.42 -28.10
CA LEU A 259 5.44 -12.39 -27.20
C LEU A 259 4.44 -12.77 -26.09
N MET A 260 4.70 -13.89 -25.42
CA MET A 260 4.03 -14.29 -24.19
C MET A 260 4.91 -13.91 -23.00
N LEU A 261 4.37 -13.12 -22.09
CA LEU A 261 4.99 -12.76 -20.82
C LEU A 261 4.54 -13.74 -19.74
N LEU A 262 5.50 -14.33 -19.04
CA LEU A 262 5.27 -15.25 -17.91
C LEU A 262 5.95 -14.69 -16.66
N PHE A 263 5.19 -14.48 -15.59
CA PHE A 263 5.70 -14.10 -14.27
C PHE A 263 4.77 -14.65 -13.17
N GLY A 264 5.33 -15.08 -12.05
CA GLY A 264 4.53 -15.75 -11.01
C GLY A 264 3.69 -16.88 -11.60
N THR A 265 2.37 -16.76 -11.53
CA THR A 265 1.41 -17.69 -12.14
C THR A 265 0.69 -17.13 -13.38
N GLU A 266 1.05 -15.90 -13.79
CA GLU A 266 0.45 -15.20 -14.92
C GLU A 266 1.09 -15.58 -16.26
N GLU A 267 0.27 -15.53 -17.31
CA GLU A 267 0.69 -15.67 -18.71
C GLU A 267 -0.18 -14.76 -19.57
N ILE A 268 0.43 -13.79 -20.22
CA ILE A 268 -0.30 -12.78 -20.99
C ILE A 268 0.46 -12.40 -22.27
N GLU A 269 -0.28 -12.11 -23.33
CA GLU A 269 0.30 -11.55 -24.54
C GLU A 269 0.81 -10.14 -24.32
N VAL A 270 2.01 -9.86 -24.86
CA VAL A 270 2.63 -8.54 -24.83
C VAL A 270 3.20 -8.17 -26.19
N ARG A 271 3.34 -6.87 -26.42
CA ARG A 271 4.13 -6.32 -27.53
C ARG A 271 5.40 -5.69 -26.97
N LEU A 272 6.52 -6.13 -27.49
CA LEU A 272 7.85 -5.62 -27.14
C LEU A 272 8.05 -4.22 -27.74
N ARG A 273 8.57 -3.29 -26.95
CA ARG A 273 8.99 -1.96 -27.38
C ARG A 273 10.37 -1.65 -26.79
N LEU A 274 11.39 -1.86 -27.60
CA LEU A 274 12.78 -1.55 -27.24
C LEU A 274 12.94 -0.02 -27.12
N LEU A 275 13.68 0.46 -26.12
CA LEU A 275 13.86 1.89 -25.84
C LEU A 275 15.21 2.42 -26.32
N ASP A 276 16.26 1.59 -26.28
CA ASP A 276 17.65 1.95 -26.54
C ASP A 276 18.21 1.37 -27.85
N CYS A 277 17.50 0.43 -28.48
CA CYS A 277 17.87 -0.18 -29.75
C CYS A 277 16.63 -0.49 -30.60
N ASP A 278 16.79 -0.90 -31.85
CA ASP A 278 15.71 -1.30 -32.74
C ASP A 278 15.49 -2.81 -32.76
N GLU A 279 16.51 -3.57 -32.43
CA GLU A 279 16.52 -5.02 -32.38
C GLU A 279 17.37 -5.50 -31.20
N LEU A 280 16.89 -6.48 -30.46
CA LEU A 280 17.63 -7.15 -29.39
C LEU A 280 18.33 -8.39 -29.97
N SER A 281 19.65 -8.33 -30.02
CA SER A 281 20.49 -9.43 -30.51
C SER A 281 20.58 -10.57 -29.49
N PRO A 282 20.84 -11.83 -29.93
CA PRO A 282 21.08 -12.96 -29.04
C PRO A 282 22.13 -12.66 -27.97
N GLY A 283 21.90 -13.09 -26.72
CA GLY A 283 22.82 -12.90 -25.59
C GLY A 283 22.92 -11.45 -25.07
N SER A 284 22.39 -10.45 -25.80
CA SER A 284 22.45 -9.04 -25.41
C SER A 284 21.36 -8.64 -24.44
N SER A 285 21.50 -7.44 -23.84
CA SER A 285 20.51 -6.84 -22.95
C SER A 285 20.03 -5.50 -23.49
N ALA A 286 18.79 -5.14 -23.19
CA ALA A 286 18.20 -3.87 -23.58
C ALA A 286 17.21 -3.35 -22.54
N LEU A 287 16.97 -2.03 -22.55
CA LEU A 287 15.85 -1.39 -21.87
C LEU A 287 14.62 -1.43 -22.76
N ALA A 288 13.50 -1.85 -22.21
CA ALA A 288 12.28 -1.99 -22.98
C ALA A 288 11.02 -1.64 -22.20
N GLN A 289 9.95 -1.48 -22.95
CA GLN A 289 8.59 -1.51 -22.41
C GLN A 289 7.83 -2.69 -23.00
N LEU A 290 7.03 -3.33 -22.14
CA LEU A 290 6.07 -4.35 -22.55
C LEU A 290 4.67 -3.75 -22.49
N ARG A 291 3.96 -3.77 -23.63
CA ARG A 291 2.55 -3.42 -23.69
C ARG A 291 1.73 -4.68 -23.55
N CYS A 292 1.09 -4.84 -22.43
CA CYS A 292 0.25 -5.98 -22.12
C CYS A 292 -1.11 -5.89 -22.85
N SER A 293 -1.68 -7.03 -23.25
CA SER A 293 -3.01 -7.11 -23.89
C SER A 293 -4.15 -6.79 -22.90
N ALA A 294 -3.93 -7.01 -21.60
CA ALA A 294 -4.79 -6.58 -20.50
C ALA A 294 -3.94 -6.02 -19.37
N PRO A 295 -4.50 -5.19 -18.47
CA PRO A 295 -3.76 -4.71 -17.30
C PRO A 295 -3.31 -5.85 -16.38
N VAL A 296 -2.06 -5.77 -15.93
CA VAL A 296 -1.45 -6.71 -14.97
C VAL A 296 -0.97 -5.98 -13.74
N SER A 297 -0.94 -6.69 -12.61
CA SER A 297 -0.38 -6.21 -11.35
C SER A 297 0.86 -7.03 -11.00
N VAL A 298 2.02 -6.41 -11.12
CA VAL A 298 3.32 -7.06 -10.89
C VAL A 298 4.18 -6.18 -10.01
N PRO A 299 4.94 -6.73 -9.04
CA PRO A 299 5.89 -5.95 -8.27
C PRO A 299 7.07 -5.42 -9.11
N ALA A 300 7.67 -4.30 -8.69
CA ALA A 300 8.99 -3.93 -9.18
C ALA A 300 10.00 -5.03 -8.82
N ARG A 301 11.03 -5.21 -9.64
CA ARG A 301 12.08 -6.23 -9.53
C ARG A 301 11.57 -7.67 -9.68
N GLU A 302 10.28 -7.89 -9.99
CA GLU A 302 9.78 -9.22 -10.30
C GLU A 302 10.43 -9.74 -11.57
N ARG A 303 10.90 -10.99 -11.53
CA ARG A 303 11.51 -11.69 -12.65
C ARG A 303 10.45 -12.24 -13.57
N PHE A 304 10.73 -12.25 -14.85
CA PHE A 304 9.82 -12.75 -15.86
C PHE A 304 10.56 -13.41 -17.02
N ILE A 305 9.80 -14.19 -17.80
CA ILE A 305 10.24 -14.86 -19.03
C ILE A 305 9.40 -14.34 -20.20
N LEU A 306 10.04 -14.18 -21.34
CA LEU A 306 9.36 -13.93 -22.62
C LEU A 306 9.52 -15.14 -23.54
N ARG A 307 8.41 -15.59 -24.10
CA ARG A 307 8.37 -16.71 -25.03
C ARG A 307 7.72 -16.31 -26.35
N ARG A 308 8.15 -16.92 -27.44
CA ARG A 308 7.35 -16.98 -28.68
C ARG A 308 6.22 -17.99 -28.52
N ALA A 309 5.06 -17.71 -29.11
CA ALA A 309 3.94 -18.64 -29.11
C ALA A 309 4.14 -19.77 -30.14
N SER A 310 4.74 -19.46 -31.30
CA SER A 310 4.97 -20.42 -32.39
C SER A 310 6.26 -20.06 -33.17
N PRO A 311 7.24 -20.98 -33.26
CA PRO A 311 7.37 -22.15 -32.38
C PRO A 311 7.52 -21.73 -30.92
N ALA A 312 7.02 -22.56 -30.00
CA ALA A 312 7.09 -22.29 -28.58
C ALA A 312 8.57 -22.34 -28.12
N GLN A 313 9.15 -21.20 -27.78
CA GLN A 313 10.55 -21.07 -27.40
C GLN A 313 10.74 -19.92 -26.42
N THR A 314 11.52 -20.12 -25.37
CA THR A 314 12.00 -19.05 -24.50
C THR A 314 13.02 -18.23 -25.27
N VAL A 315 12.79 -16.91 -25.38
CA VAL A 315 13.62 -16.02 -26.21
C VAL A 315 14.33 -14.94 -25.39
N ALA A 316 13.75 -14.52 -24.28
CA ALA A 316 14.33 -13.52 -23.39
C ALA A 316 13.70 -13.62 -21.99
N GLY A 317 14.25 -12.89 -21.06
CA GLY A 317 13.70 -12.67 -19.73
C GLY A 317 14.34 -11.46 -19.10
N GLY A 318 13.99 -11.19 -17.84
CA GLY A 318 14.56 -10.04 -17.15
C GLY A 318 13.80 -9.71 -15.88
N HIS A 319 13.79 -8.42 -15.53
CA HIS A 319 13.05 -7.96 -14.37
C HIS A 319 12.34 -6.61 -14.62
N VAL A 320 11.30 -6.37 -13.84
CA VAL A 320 10.49 -5.15 -13.93
C VAL A 320 11.20 -4.00 -13.21
N ILE A 321 11.40 -2.88 -13.90
CA ILE A 321 11.91 -1.62 -13.32
C ILE A 321 10.73 -0.78 -12.81
N ASP A 322 9.73 -0.58 -13.67
CA ASP A 322 8.53 0.21 -13.34
C ASP A 322 7.27 -0.60 -13.68
N PRO A 323 6.53 -1.04 -12.65
CA PRO A 323 5.35 -1.88 -12.82
C PRO A 323 4.09 -1.13 -13.25
N ALA A 324 4.08 0.21 -13.16
CA ALA A 324 2.96 1.05 -13.54
C ALA A 324 3.44 2.22 -14.40
N ALA A 325 4.06 1.85 -15.53
CA ALA A 325 4.71 2.79 -16.41
C ALA A 325 3.72 3.53 -17.33
N VAL A 326 4.11 4.72 -17.71
CA VAL A 326 3.54 5.43 -18.86
C VAL A 326 4.38 5.16 -20.10
N ARG A 327 3.82 5.36 -21.28
CA ARG A 327 4.58 5.21 -22.53
C ARG A 327 5.73 6.21 -22.59
N LEU A 328 6.96 5.72 -22.67
CA LEU A 328 8.19 6.52 -22.69
C LEU A 328 8.62 6.82 -24.15
N ARG A 329 9.36 7.91 -24.33
CA ARG A 329 9.99 8.23 -25.61
C ARG A 329 11.22 7.33 -25.81
N ARG A 330 11.32 6.70 -27.01
CA ARG A 330 12.50 5.91 -27.41
C ARG A 330 13.72 6.83 -27.61
N HIS A 331 14.89 6.29 -27.38
CA HIS A 331 16.18 6.97 -27.57
C HIS A 331 16.31 8.31 -26.83
N ALA A 332 15.56 8.51 -25.73
CA ALA A 332 15.67 9.70 -24.89
C ALA A 332 16.81 9.52 -23.87
N PRO A 333 17.95 10.23 -24.00
CA PRO A 333 19.14 9.94 -23.19
C PRO A 333 18.90 10.02 -21.70
N SER A 334 18.19 11.04 -21.19
CA SER A 334 17.89 11.19 -19.78
C SER A 334 17.03 10.05 -19.22
N VAL A 335 16.06 9.56 -20.01
CA VAL A 335 15.23 8.41 -19.64
C VAL A 335 16.08 7.16 -19.56
N LEU A 336 16.90 6.90 -20.58
CA LEU A 336 17.74 5.70 -20.65
C LEU A 336 18.76 5.68 -19.50
N THR A 337 19.44 6.80 -19.23
CA THR A 337 20.38 6.90 -18.11
C THR A 337 19.69 6.62 -16.77
N ARG A 338 18.51 7.19 -16.53
CA ARG A 338 17.75 6.94 -15.31
C ARG A 338 17.33 5.48 -15.18
N LEU A 339 16.77 4.88 -16.22
CA LEU A 339 16.32 3.48 -16.19
C LEU A 339 17.49 2.52 -16.01
N ALA A 340 18.62 2.77 -16.64
CA ALA A 340 19.85 1.99 -16.47
C ALA A 340 20.34 2.06 -15.00
N ALA A 341 20.33 3.26 -14.40
CA ALA A 341 20.67 3.43 -13.00
C ALA A 341 19.68 2.69 -12.08
N MET A 342 18.37 2.82 -12.31
CA MET A 342 17.33 2.16 -11.50
C MET A 342 17.39 0.63 -11.60
N SER A 343 17.81 0.08 -12.73
CA SER A 343 17.81 -1.37 -12.97
C SER A 343 18.70 -2.16 -12.00
N ALA A 344 19.82 -1.57 -11.57
CA ALA A 344 20.80 -2.20 -10.69
C ALA A 344 20.81 -1.59 -9.27
N ALA A 345 20.10 -0.48 -9.05
CA ALA A 345 20.15 0.26 -7.80
C ALA A 345 19.42 -0.47 -6.64
N PRO A 346 19.90 -0.32 -5.41
CA PRO A 346 19.13 -0.72 -4.23
C PRO A 346 17.89 0.17 -4.05
N PRO A 347 16.89 -0.25 -3.26
CA PRO A 347 15.63 0.47 -3.09
C PRO A 347 15.78 1.95 -2.67
N ALA A 348 16.72 2.25 -1.78
CA ALA A 348 17.01 3.62 -1.33
C ALA A 348 17.43 4.55 -2.49
N ASP A 349 18.30 4.05 -3.37
CA ASP A 349 18.77 4.80 -4.54
C ASP A 349 17.67 4.95 -5.60
N ILE A 350 16.79 3.96 -5.75
CA ILE A 350 15.62 4.07 -6.63
C ILE A 350 14.72 5.21 -6.16
N ILE A 351 14.45 5.31 -4.85
CA ILE A 351 13.67 6.42 -4.26
C ILE A 351 14.34 7.75 -4.56
N ARG A 352 15.66 7.86 -4.37
CA ARG A 352 16.42 9.07 -4.67
C ARG A 352 16.33 9.47 -6.15
N LEU A 353 16.57 8.51 -7.07
CA LEU A 353 16.51 8.74 -8.52
C LEU A 353 15.12 9.18 -8.99
N GLU A 354 14.06 8.60 -8.43
CA GLU A 354 12.68 8.96 -8.77
C GLU A 354 12.33 10.34 -8.20
N LEU A 355 12.77 10.66 -6.97
CA LEU A 355 12.58 11.97 -6.36
C LEU A 355 13.30 13.08 -7.15
N GLU A 356 14.54 12.82 -7.58
CA GLU A 356 15.32 13.74 -8.43
C GLU A 356 14.65 13.96 -9.79
N ALA A 357 14.14 12.88 -10.41
CA ALA A 357 13.48 12.94 -11.71
C ALA A 357 12.16 13.74 -11.68
N CYS A 358 11.39 13.62 -10.60
CA CYS A 358 10.15 14.37 -10.42
C CYS A 358 10.41 15.81 -9.95
N GLY A 359 11.53 16.05 -9.26
CA GLY A 359 11.96 17.37 -8.78
C GLY A 359 10.85 18.11 -8.01
N PRO A 360 10.64 19.41 -8.32
CA PRO A 360 9.64 20.22 -7.62
C PRO A 360 8.18 19.82 -7.90
N MET A 361 7.92 19.01 -8.96
CA MET A 361 6.58 18.48 -9.19
C MET A 361 6.13 17.53 -8.09
N GLY A 362 7.08 16.93 -7.37
CA GLY A 362 6.83 15.97 -6.32
C GLY A 362 6.40 14.61 -6.84
N VAL A 363 6.45 13.63 -5.96
CA VAL A 363 6.07 12.24 -6.25
C VAL A 363 5.30 11.66 -5.07
N SER A 364 4.25 10.90 -5.33
CA SER A 364 3.46 10.26 -4.26
C SER A 364 4.27 9.17 -3.56
N LEU A 365 4.08 9.03 -2.25
CA LEU A 365 4.70 7.96 -1.46
C LEU A 365 4.36 6.57 -2.01
N ALA A 366 3.12 6.37 -2.45
CA ALA A 366 2.69 5.13 -3.09
C ALA A 366 3.47 4.81 -4.37
N ARG A 367 3.79 5.84 -5.19
CA ARG A 367 4.63 5.67 -6.37
C ARG A 367 6.05 5.27 -6.01
N LEU A 368 6.65 5.94 -5.02
CA LEU A 368 8.01 5.62 -4.53
C LEU A 368 8.08 4.20 -3.98
N ALA A 369 7.13 3.82 -3.12
CA ALA A 369 7.02 2.47 -2.59
C ALA A 369 6.92 1.43 -3.71
N ARG A 370 6.07 1.68 -4.70
CA ARG A 370 5.84 0.79 -5.84
C ARG A 370 7.09 0.56 -6.68
N VAL A 371 7.80 1.61 -7.08
CA VAL A 371 8.99 1.47 -7.94
C VAL A 371 10.20 0.92 -7.19
N ALA A 372 10.28 1.16 -5.88
CA ALA A 372 11.31 0.60 -5.03
C ALA A 372 11.01 -0.84 -4.58
N GLY A 373 9.77 -1.32 -4.76
CA GLY A 373 9.33 -2.63 -4.31
C GLY A 373 9.18 -2.75 -2.78
N LEU A 374 8.94 -1.63 -2.10
CA LEU A 374 8.85 -1.52 -0.64
C LEU A 374 7.40 -1.29 -0.16
N SER A 375 7.18 -1.47 1.14
CA SER A 375 5.99 -0.93 1.80
C SER A 375 6.07 0.62 1.87
N GLU A 376 4.91 1.29 1.99
CA GLU A 376 4.92 2.75 2.14
C GLU A 376 5.63 3.22 3.41
N ALA A 377 5.58 2.42 4.49
CA ALA A 377 6.29 2.72 5.73
C ALA A 377 7.82 2.74 5.51
N ARG A 378 8.35 1.72 4.84
CA ARG A 378 9.78 1.63 4.52
C ARG A 378 10.21 2.71 3.53
N ALA A 379 9.38 3.03 2.54
CA ALA A 379 9.65 4.14 1.62
C ALA A 379 9.71 5.50 2.36
N ALA A 380 8.84 5.72 3.35
CA ALA A 380 8.86 6.92 4.19
C ALA A 380 10.13 7.01 5.05
N GLU A 381 10.61 5.89 5.61
CA GLU A 381 11.89 5.85 6.34
C GLU A 381 13.07 6.27 5.46
N HIS A 382 13.12 5.78 4.21
CA HIS A 382 14.15 6.19 3.25
C HIS A 382 14.07 7.69 2.89
N LEU A 383 12.85 8.26 2.79
CA LEU A 383 12.68 9.70 2.57
C LEU A 383 13.24 10.51 3.73
N ILE A 384 13.06 10.09 4.98
CA ILE A 384 13.64 10.73 6.15
C ILE A 384 15.19 10.71 6.05
N ALA A 385 15.75 9.54 5.72
CA ALA A 385 17.21 9.40 5.55
C ALA A 385 17.78 10.30 4.42
N LEU A 386 16.98 10.56 3.38
CA LEU A 386 17.33 11.46 2.28
C LEU A 386 17.06 12.94 2.60
N SER A 387 16.61 13.26 3.81
CA SER A 387 16.18 14.61 4.21
C SER A 387 15.12 15.19 3.25
N ALA A 388 14.28 14.36 2.67
CA ALA A 388 13.19 14.78 1.80
C ALA A 388 11.96 15.16 2.62
N THR A 389 11.19 16.12 2.14
CA THR A 389 9.94 16.52 2.77
C THR A 389 8.80 15.64 2.26
N LEU A 390 8.13 14.93 3.17
CA LEU A 390 6.87 14.23 2.91
C LEU A 390 5.72 15.05 3.50
N GLY A 391 4.89 15.59 2.63
CA GLY A 391 3.75 16.42 3.00
C GLY A 391 2.54 15.63 3.50
N ARG A 392 1.52 16.34 3.99
CA ARG A 392 0.24 15.75 4.42
C ARG A 392 -0.53 15.11 3.26
N SER A 393 -0.33 15.63 2.05
CA SER A 393 -0.85 15.07 0.80
C SER A 393 -0.25 13.71 0.44
N ARG A 394 0.77 13.24 1.20
CA ARG A 394 1.59 12.05 0.93
C ARG A 394 2.42 12.17 -0.37
N PHE A 395 2.71 13.42 -0.78
CA PHE A 395 3.69 13.72 -1.83
C PHE A 395 5.03 14.08 -1.20
N ALA A 396 6.10 13.60 -1.81
CA ALA A 396 7.46 13.86 -1.41
C ALA A 396 8.16 14.79 -2.42
N VAL A 397 8.95 15.70 -1.91
CA VAL A 397 9.84 16.58 -2.68
C VAL A 397 11.19 16.66 -1.99
N SER A 398 12.25 17.00 -2.71
CA SER A 398 13.54 17.28 -2.09
C SER A 398 13.44 18.51 -1.16
N GLN A 399 14.26 18.54 -0.11
CA GLN A 399 14.30 19.67 0.82
C GLN A 399 14.54 21.01 0.10
N ALA A 400 15.45 21.02 -0.87
CA ALA A 400 15.74 22.23 -1.64
C ALA A 400 14.54 22.71 -2.47
N ALA A 401 13.77 21.78 -3.07
CA ALA A 401 12.56 22.14 -3.80
C ALA A 401 11.48 22.69 -2.87
N PHE A 402 11.32 22.09 -1.69
CA PHE A 402 10.35 22.54 -0.68
C PHE A 402 10.69 23.94 -0.17
N GLU A 403 11.95 24.21 0.17
CA GLU A 403 12.41 25.53 0.60
C GLU A 403 12.23 26.61 -0.48
N ARG A 404 12.49 26.25 -1.75
CA ARG A 404 12.21 27.12 -2.89
C ARG A 404 10.72 27.49 -2.97
N MET A 405 9.81 26.54 -2.71
CA MET A 405 8.37 26.81 -2.67
C MET A 405 8.01 27.71 -1.49
N LEU A 406 8.56 27.44 -0.30
CA LEU A 406 8.35 28.27 0.89
C LEU A 406 8.76 29.73 0.65
N ALA A 407 9.83 29.97 -0.12
CA ALA A 407 10.27 31.30 -0.49
C ALA A 407 9.40 31.96 -1.58
N ALA A 408 8.91 31.18 -2.55
CA ALA A 408 8.18 31.69 -3.71
C ALA A 408 6.69 31.99 -3.42
N ILE A 409 6.03 31.20 -2.56
CA ILE A 409 4.62 31.36 -2.24
C ILE A 409 4.29 32.76 -1.66
N PRO A 410 5.01 33.32 -0.67
CA PRO A 410 4.76 34.68 -0.19
C PRO A 410 4.91 35.72 -1.29
N GLN A 411 5.88 35.56 -2.19
CA GLN A 411 6.11 36.49 -3.32
C GLN A 411 4.92 36.48 -4.29
N ALA A 412 4.38 35.30 -4.60
CA ALA A 412 3.18 35.16 -5.44
C ALA A 412 1.91 35.82 -4.82
N LEU A 413 1.92 36.04 -3.52
CA LEU A 413 0.80 36.62 -2.77
C LEU A 413 0.98 38.13 -2.48
N THR A 414 2.13 38.76 -2.83
CA THR A 414 2.47 40.12 -2.43
C THR A 414 1.44 41.18 -2.87
N ASN A 415 0.82 41.04 -4.03
CA ASN A 415 -0.18 41.97 -4.54
C ASN A 415 -1.61 41.37 -4.54
N GLN A 416 -1.85 40.36 -3.70
CA GLN A 416 -3.09 39.60 -3.66
C GLN A 416 -3.80 39.78 -2.31
N ASP A 417 -4.37 40.98 -2.11
CA ASP A 417 -5.02 41.38 -0.84
C ASP A 417 -6.10 40.41 -0.34
N GLN A 418 -6.85 39.78 -1.25
CA GLN A 418 -7.89 38.79 -0.93
C GLN A 418 -7.30 37.38 -0.76
N GLY A 419 -5.98 37.21 -1.08
CA GLY A 419 -5.32 35.92 -1.19
C GLY A 419 -5.69 35.17 -2.47
N LEU A 420 -5.06 34.00 -2.64
CA LEU A 420 -5.33 33.10 -3.77
C LEU A 420 -5.85 31.76 -3.27
N PRO A 421 -6.87 31.18 -3.91
CA PRO A 421 -7.22 29.78 -3.71
C PRO A 421 -6.11 28.88 -4.24
N LEU A 422 -6.02 27.64 -3.74
CA LEU A 422 -4.94 26.71 -4.05
C LEU A 422 -4.70 26.54 -5.56
N GLU A 423 -5.75 26.46 -6.36
CA GLU A 423 -5.64 26.28 -7.82
C GLU A 423 -4.91 27.45 -8.48
N ARG A 424 -5.22 28.68 -8.07
CA ARG A 424 -4.55 29.89 -8.58
C ARG A 424 -3.14 30.04 -8.03
N LEU A 425 -2.91 29.63 -6.79
CA LEU A 425 -1.58 29.65 -6.18
C LEU A 425 -0.66 28.63 -6.88
N ALA A 426 -1.16 27.43 -7.16
CA ALA A 426 -0.43 26.43 -7.95
C ALA A 426 -0.16 26.91 -9.38
N ALA A 427 -1.14 27.55 -10.03
CA ALA A 427 -0.96 28.14 -11.36
C ALA A 427 0.09 29.27 -11.39
N ALA A 428 0.27 29.99 -10.29
CA ALA A 428 1.33 31.00 -10.14
C ALA A 428 2.73 30.39 -9.98
N LEU A 429 2.82 29.08 -9.69
CA LEU A 429 4.06 28.32 -9.50
C LEU A 429 4.10 27.11 -10.46
N PRO A 430 4.10 27.32 -11.80
CA PRO A 430 3.92 26.24 -12.79
C PRO A 430 5.07 25.23 -12.81
N TRP A 431 6.17 25.51 -12.11
CA TRP A 431 7.32 24.64 -11.94
C TRP A 431 7.19 23.68 -10.74
N ALA A 432 6.11 23.78 -9.95
CA ALA A 432 5.87 22.96 -8.75
C ALA A 432 4.53 22.24 -8.85
N GLY A 433 4.47 21.03 -8.30
CA GLY A 433 3.23 20.23 -8.26
C GLY A 433 2.21 20.84 -7.29
N ARG A 434 0.93 20.72 -7.62
CA ARG A 434 -0.19 21.26 -6.85
C ARG A 434 -0.18 20.77 -5.40
N GLU A 435 0.05 19.48 -5.19
CA GLU A 435 0.09 18.84 -3.87
C GLU A 435 1.27 19.36 -3.03
N ALA A 436 2.42 19.52 -3.66
CA ALA A 436 3.62 20.07 -3.01
C ALA A 436 3.44 21.56 -2.64
N VAL A 437 2.78 22.34 -3.50
CA VAL A 437 2.40 23.74 -3.22
C VAL A 437 1.42 23.83 -2.06
N GLU A 438 0.44 22.92 -1.98
CA GLU A 438 -0.51 22.85 -0.86
C GLU A 438 0.21 22.59 0.46
N ASP A 439 1.10 21.61 0.50
CA ASP A 439 1.86 21.24 1.70
C ASP A 439 2.78 22.41 2.14
N ALA A 440 3.43 23.08 1.19
CA ALA A 440 4.26 24.24 1.47
C ALA A 440 3.43 25.43 1.99
N ALA A 441 2.26 25.69 1.42
CA ALA A 441 1.37 26.74 1.88
C ALA A 441 0.82 26.45 3.29
N LEU A 442 0.46 25.19 3.59
CA LEU A 442 0.04 24.76 4.94
C LEU A 442 1.17 24.89 5.96
N GLU A 443 2.40 24.59 5.57
CA GLU A 443 3.58 24.80 6.42
C GLU A 443 3.81 26.30 6.72
N LEU A 444 3.66 27.17 5.73
CA LEU A 444 3.73 28.63 5.93
C LEU A 444 2.60 29.14 6.84
N VAL A 445 1.41 28.53 6.78
CA VAL A 445 0.33 28.82 7.73
C VAL A 445 0.72 28.38 9.14
N ARG A 446 1.31 27.20 9.29
CA ARG A 446 1.80 26.71 10.59
C ARG A 446 2.88 27.61 11.19
N ARG A 447 3.76 28.18 10.35
CA ARG A 447 4.80 29.14 10.74
C ARG A 447 4.26 30.54 11.01
N GLY A 448 2.98 30.80 10.75
CA GLY A 448 2.38 32.13 10.87
C GLY A 448 2.75 33.11 9.76
N THR A 449 3.47 32.68 8.74
CA THR A 449 3.83 33.50 7.57
C THR A 449 2.64 33.74 6.64
N LEU A 450 1.69 32.81 6.59
CA LEU A 450 0.45 32.91 5.85
C LEU A 450 -0.75 32.73 6.77
N LEU A 451 -1.89 33.22 6.32
CA LEU A 451 -3.21 32.96 6.90
C LEU A 451 -4.08 32.22 5.90
N ARG A 452 -4.88 31.26 6.39
CA ARG A 452 -5.92 30.61 5.62
C ARG A 452 -7.25 31.28 5.84
N ALA A 453 -7.79 31.90 4.80
CA ALA A 453 -9.09 32.58 4.82
C ALA A 453 -10.08 31.79 3.93
N GLY A 454 -10.83 30.84 4.53
CA GLY A 454 -11.69 29.91 3.79
C GLY A 454 -10.88 28.99 2.90
N ALA A 455 -11.06 29.07 1.57
CA ALA A 455 -10.33 28.29 0.57
C ALA A 455 -9.04 29.00 0.09
N ALA A 456 -8.81 30.27 0.47
CA ALA A 456 -7.67 31.06 0.00
C ALA A 456 -6.55 31.15 1.03
N PHE A 457 -5.31 31.28 0.54
CA PHE A 457 -4.11 31.62 1.31
C PHE A 457 -3.76 33.09 1.08
N ARG A 458 -3.42 33.83 2.12
CA ARG A 458 -3.04 35.24 2.06
C ARG A 458 -1.91 35.59 3.01
N LEU A 459 -1.23 36.68 2.75
CA LEU A 459 -0.29 37.26 3.69
C LEU A 459 -1.03 37.87 4.89
N PRO A 460 -0.44 37.85 6.12
CA PRO A 460 -0.95 38.62 7.24
C PRO A 460 -0.91 40.12 6.90
N THR A 461 -2.02 40.83 7.13
CA THR A 461 -2.09 42.27 7.01
C THR A 461 -2.39 42.82 8.41
N PRO A 462 -1.36 43.26 9.19
CA PRO A 462 -1.53 43.54 10.62
C PRO A 462 -2.70 44.46 10.94
N GLN A 463 -2.90 45.50 10.13
CA GLN A 463 -3.99 46.46 10.33
C GLN A 463 -5.36 45.80 10.07
N ARG A 464 -5.55 45.14 8.94
CA ARG A 464 -6.79 44.46 8.57
C ARG A 464 -7.15 43.30 9.52
N ASP A 465 -6.13 42.59 9.98
CA ASP A 465 -6.35 41.46 10.88
C ASP A 465 -6.74 41.95 12.27
N ARG A 466 -6.21 43.09 12.73
CA ARG A 466 -6.69 43.80 13.93
C ARG A 466 -8.10 44.33 13.75
N ASP A 467 -8.37 45.07 12.67
CA ASP A 467 -9.70 45.60 12.39
C ASP A 467 -10.79 44.50 12.34
N ARG A 468 -10.44 43.36 11.76
CA ARG A 468 -11.32 42.17 11.71
C ARG A 468 -11.49 41.54 13.08
N ALA A 469 -10.42 41.39 13.86
CA ALA A 469 -10.48 40.86 15.22
C ALA A 469 -11.33 41.78 16.12
N ASP A 470 -11.14 43.10 16.01
CA ASP A 470 -11.91 44.10 16.74
C ASP A 470 -13.36 44.09 16.33
N GLN A 471 -13.67 43.94 15.05
CA GLN A 471 -15.04 43.83 14.53
C GLN A 471 -15.74 42.52 14.95
N GLU A 472 -14.99 41.40 14.98
CA GLU A 472 -15.51 40.13 15.50
C GLU A 472 -15.69 40.19 17.04
N ALA A 473 -14.78 40.84 17.77
CA ALA A 473 -14.91 41.07 19.21
C ALA A 473 -16.11 42.00 19.53
N ALA A 474 -16.27 43.10 18.79
CA ALA A 474 -17.41 44.00 18.92
C ALA A 474 -18.73 43.30 18.58
N SER A 475 -18.72 42.41 17.59
CA SER A 475 -19.93 41.63 17.23
C SER A 475 -20.27 40.58 18.30
N ALA A 476 -19.26 39.92 18.87
CA ALA A 476 -19.42 38.99 19.98
C ALA A 476 -19.96 39.69 21.24
N ALA A 477 -19.38 40.86 21.58
CA ALA A 477 -19.84 41.66 22.71
C ALA A 477 -21.30 42.15 22.53
N ARG A 478 -21.66 42.64 21.34
CA ARG A 478 -23.05 43.02 21.03
C ARG A 478 -24.02 41.87 21.17
N LEU A 479 -23.61 40.67 20.72
CA LEU A 479 -24.44 39.47 20.84
C LEU A 479 -24.64 39.06 22.31
N ALA A 480 -23.55 39.00 23.06
CA ALA A 480 -23.58 38.66 24.49
C ALA A 480 -24.46 39.64 25.28
N ASP A 481 -24.25 40.94 25.07
CA ASP A 481 -24.99 42.02 25.73
C ASP A 481 -26.50 42.01 25.36
N ALA A 482 -26.83 41.75 24.11
CA ALA A 482 -28.23 41.64 23.71
C ALA A 482 -28.93 40.41 24.32
N VAL A 483 -28.25 39.28 24.42
CA VAL A 483 -28.75 38.07 25.08
C VAL A 483 -28.87 38.31 26.59
N LEU A 484 -27.94 39.00 27.22
CA LEU A 484 -27.99 39.38 28.64
C LEU A 484 -29.20 40.29 28.92
N ARG A 485 -29.37 41.34 28.11
CA ARG A 485 -30.53 42.25 28.25
C ARG A 485 -31.88 41.55 28.03
N GLY A 486 -31.91 40.52 27.17
CA GLY A 486 -33.08 39.67 27.00
C GLY A 486 -33.38 38.78 28.19
N GLY A 487 -32.43 38.64 29.12
CA GLY A 487 -32.56 37.84 30.34
C GLY A 487 -32.97 36.40 30.06
N LEU A 488 -34.11 35.99 30.60
CA LEU A 488 -34.64 34.62 30.37
C LEU A 488 -35.56 34.52 29.13
N THR A 489 -35.67 35.60 28.35
CA THR A 489 -36.38 35.64 27.05
C THR A 489 -35.47 36.17 25.95
N PRO A 490 -34.35 35.46 25.69
CA PRO A 490 -33.32 35.96 24.80
C PRO A 490 -33.80 36.13 23.36
N PRO A 491 -33.28 37.13 22.62
CA PRO A 491 -33.54 37.30 21.20
C PRO A 491 -32.86 36.23 20.37
N ASP A 492 -33.29 36.06 19.12
CA ASP A 492 -32.59 35.17 18.16
C ASP A 492 -31.23 35.77 17.79
N PRO A 493 -30.11 35.04 17.94
CA PRO A 493 -28.78 35.48 17.57
C PRO A 493 -28.68 36.01 16.13
N ALA A 494 -29.41 35.43 15.19
CA ALA A 494 -29.42 35.82 13.79
C ALA A 494 -30.07 37.21 13.57
N SER A 495 -30.95 37.68 14.48
CA SER A 495 -31.52 39.01 14.43
C SER A 495 -30.57 40.11 14.88
N ILE A 496 -29.50 39.75 15.64
CA ILE A 496 -28.55 40.69 16.20
C ILE A 496 -27.31 40.80 15.31
N VAL A 497 -26.79 39.65 14.86
CA VAL A 497 -25.66 39.53 13.95
C VAL A 497 -26.07 38.67 12.76
N PRO A 498 -26.67 39.28 11.72
CA PRO A 498 -27.10 38.51 10.55
C PRO A 498 -25.90 38.01 9.75
N GLY A 499 -26.03 36.80 9.19
CA GLY A 499 -25.04 36.22 8.26
C GLY A 499 -24.35 34.97 8.77
N PRO A 500 -23.45 34.39 7.95
CA PRO A 500 -22.83 33.06 8.22
C PRO A 500 -21.90 33.07 9.43
N GLN A 501 -21.46 34.22 9.90
CA GLN A 501 -20.59 34.35 11.07
C GLN A 501 -21.30 34.17 12.41
N THR A 502 -22.62 34.33 12.46
CA THR A 502 -23.43 34.19 13.69
C THR A 502 -23.17 32.89 14.41
N ARG A 503 -23.20 31.77 13.68
CA ARG A 503 -22.97 30.45 14.25
C ARG A 503 -21.57 30.33 14.89
N ARG A 504 -20.53 30.88 14.26
CA ARG A 504 -19.16 30.86 14.80
C ARG A 504 -19.01 31.67 16.06
N LEU A 505 -19.65 32.83 16.11
CA LEU A 505 -19.66 33.70 17.29
C LEU A 505 -20.42 33.05 18.46
N VAL A 506 -21.55 32.42 18.20
CA VAL A 506 -22.32 31.66 19.21
C VAL A 506 -21.47 30.52 19.77
N GLU A 507 -20.83 29.70 18.93
CA GLU A 507 -19.99 28.59 19.38
C GLU A 507 -18.80 29.08 20.19
N ARG A 508 -18.22 30.23 19.82
CA ARG A 508 -17.15 30.88 20.58
C ARG A 508 -17.62 31.29 21.98
N LEU A 509 -18.74 32.03 22.07
CA LEU A 509 -19.30 32.53 23.33
C LEU A 509 -19.75 31.38 24.26
N ILE A 510 -20.19 30.25 23.70
CA ILE A 510 -20.49 29.04 24.47
C ILE A 510 -19.19 28.44 25.06
N ARG A 511 -18.15 28.36 24.25
CA ARG A 511 -16.86 27.81 24.71
C ARG A 511 -16.20 28.68 25.77
N GLU A 512 -16.39 30.00 25.65
CA GLU A 512 -15.93 30.99 26.64
C GLU A 512 -16.81 31.01 27.92
N GLY A 513 -17.91 30.26 27.93
CA GLY A 513 -18.84 30.18 29.07
C GLY A 513 -19.76 31.39 29.24
N VAL A 514 -19.77 32.29 28.26
CA VAL A 514 -20.64 33.50 28.27
C VAL A 514 -22.09 33.15 27.95
N LEU A 515 -22.28 32.25 26.96
CA LEU A 515 -23.60 31.75 26.58
C LEU A 515 -23.77 30.29 26.96
N ILE A 516 -24.98 29.93 27.33
CA ILE A 516 -25.42 28.58 27.69
C ILE A 516 -26.45 28.12 26.67
N ARG A 517 -26.20 26.95 26.08
CA ARG A 517 -27.15 26.28 25.17
C ARG A 517 -28.09 25.40 25.94
N ALA A 518 -29.38 25.71 25.89
CA ALA A 518 -30.45 24.90 26.49
C ALA A 518 -31.37 24.35 25.38
N ILE A 519 -31.67 23.06 25.43
CA ILE A 519 -32.41 22.35 24.39
C ILE A 519 -33.73 21.82 24.97
N ASP A 520 -34.85 22.17 24.38
CA ASP A 520 -36.13 21.48 24.57
C ASP A 520 -36.08 20.12 23.83
N LYS A 521 -35.98 19.04 24.57
CA LYS A 521 -35.86 17.68 24.02
C LYS A 521 -37.11 17.21 23.28
N VAL A 522 -38.30 17.77 23.64
CA VAL A 522 -39.58 17.40 23.04
C VAL A 522 -39.78 18.15 21.72
N GLN A 523 -39.57 19.45 21.72
CA GLN A 523 -39.78 20.31 20.53
C GLN A 523 -38.53 20.50 19.68
N LYS A 524 -37.36 19.90 20.09
CA LYS A 524 -36.05 20.05 19.45
C LYS A 524 -35.65 21.51 19.22
N ARG A 525 -36.06 22.40 20.11
CA ARG A 525 -35.78 23.83 20.05
C ARG A 525 -34.56 24.16 20.89
N GLU A 526 -33.65 24.93 20.32
CA GLU A 526 -32.47 25.49 21.00
C GLU A 526 -32.75 26.91 21.45
N ILE A 527 -32.42 27.23 22.70
CA ILE A 527 -32.44 28.57 23.28
C ILE A 527 -31.05 28.86 23.86
N LEU A 528 -30.55 30.06 23.58
CA LEU A 528 -29.26 30.51 24.08
C LEU A 528 -29.47 31.52 25.21
N PHE A 529 -29.13 31.16 26.43
CA PHE A 529 -29.20 32.07 27.59
C PHE A 529 -27.80 32.65 27.89
N HIS A 530 -27.76 33.85 28.44
CA HIS A 530 -26.54 34.36 29.04
C HIS A 530 -26.28 33.65 30.40
N ALA A 531 -25.04 33.35 30.70
CA ALA A 531 -24.65 32.62 31.92
C ALA A 531 -25.17 33.36 33.18
N GLU A 532 -25.03 34.67 33.23
CA GLU A 532 -25.52 35.49 34.36
C GLU A 532 -27.04 35.41 34.54
N ALA A 533 -27.81 35.36 33.45
CA ALA A 533 -29.25 35.23 33.53
C ALA A 533 -29.66 33.86 34.10
N VAL A 534 -28.93 32.81 33.76
CA VAL A 534 -29.13 31.46 34.32
C VAL A 534 -28.78 31.45 35.81
N GLU A 535 -27.69 32.09 36.22
CA GLU A 535 -27.33 32.19 37.63
C GLU A 535 -28.36 33.03 38.43
N ALA A 536 -28.88 34.10 37.85
CA ALA A 536 -29.96 34.84 38.46
C ALA A 536 -31.24 33.97 38.60
N ALA A 537 -31.57 33.16 37.59
CA ALA A 537 -32.66 32.20 37.68
C ALA A 537 -32.46 31.15 38.77
N LYS A 538 -31.25 30.61 38.93
CA LYS A 538 -30.90 29.68 40.04
C LYS A 538 -31.18 30.31 41.41
N ARG A 539 -30.69 31.54 41.63
CA ARG A 539 -30.89 32.27 42.88
C ARG A 539 -32.35 32.49 43.19
N ARG A 540 -33.18 32.75 42.18
CA ARG A 540 -34.65 32.93 42.39
C ARG A 540 -35.38 31.62 42.65
N LEU A 541 -34.97 30.53 42.00
CA LEU A 541 -35.60 29.21 42.11
C LEU A 541 -35.15 28.43 43.36
N ALA A 542 -33.92 28.60 43.85
CA ALA A 542 -33.36 27.84 44.96
C ALA A 542 -34.28 27.84 46.23
N PRO A 543 -34.73 29.00 46.73
CA PRO A 543 -35.56 29.03 47.93
C PRO A 543 -36.94 28.39 47.71
N LEU A 544 -37.49 28.47 46.46
CA LEU A 544 -38.77 27.91 46.09
C LEU A 544 -38.73 26.38 45.88
N LEU A 545 -37.60 25.86 45.44
CA LEU A 545 -37.37 24.43 45.23
C LEU A 545 -36.97 23.67 46.50
N SER A 546 -36.56 24.39 47.55
CA SER A 546 -36.17 23.79 48.86
C SER A 546 -37.40 23.40 49.72
N GLY A 547 -38.62 23.79 49.30
CA GLY A 547 -39.85 23.37 49.96
C GLY A 547 -40.23 21.92 49.66
N SER A 548 -40.94 21.26 50.60
CA SER A 548 -41.26 19.83 50.58
C SER A 548 -42.12 19.34 49.40
N GLY A 549 -42.61 20.22 48.54
CA GLY A 549 -43.52 19.87 47.45
C GLY A 549 -42.93 19.92 46.02
N GLY A 550 -41.74 20.51 45.84
CA GLY A 550 -41.18 20.80 44.48
C GLY A 550 -42.09 21.70 43.62
N MET A 551 -41.66 22.06 42.41
CA MET A 551 -42.39 22.97 41.54
C MET A 551 -42.79 22.30 40.21
N LEU A 552 -43.97 22.59 39.70
CA LEU A 552 -44.39 22.32 38.34
C LEU A 552 -43.70 23.31 37.37
N VAL A 553 -43.59 22.94 36.08
CA VAL A 553 -43.03 23.81 35.03
C VAL A 553 -43.78 25.16 34.95
N GLY A 554 -45.12 25.15 35.11
CA GLY A 554 -45.94 26.37 35.11
C GLY A 554 -45.64 27.27 36.30
N GLU A 555 -45.47 26.70 37.49
CA GLU A 555 -45.13 27.43 38.72
C GLU A 555 -43.75 28.07 38.63
N ALA A 556 -42.76 27.33 38.08
CA ALA A 556 -41.41 27.85 37.83
C ALA A 556 -41.42 28.97 36.78
N GLY A 557 -42.21 28.82 35.71
CA GLY A 557 -42.40 29.87 34.70
C GLY A 557 -43.00 31.14 35.28
N ALA A 558 -44.04 31.02 36.13
CA ALA A 558 -44.66 32.17 36.83
C ALA A 558 -43.66 32.84 37.79
N ALA A 559 -42.90 32.06 38.56
CA ALA A 559 -41.87 32.56 39.49
C ALA A 559 -40.76 33.34 38.76
N LEU A 560 -40.38 32.90 37.56
CA LEU A 560 -39.36 33.56 36.72
C LEU A 560 -39.92 34.64 35.80
N GLY A 561 -41.25 34.73 35.62
CA GLY A 561 -41.92 35.68 34.70
C GLY A 561 -41.72 35.32 33.23
N ILE A 562 -41.60 34.04 32.88
CA ILE A 562 -41.34 33.57 31.53
C ILE A 562 -42.34 32.53 31.06
N SER A 563 -42.58 32.51 29.74
CA SER A 563 -43.45 31.53 29.12
C SER A 563 -42.81 30.12 29.10
N ARG A 564 -43.67 29.11 28.94
CA ARG A 564 -43.26 27.70 28.87
C ARG A 564 -42.18 27.44 27.78
N LYS A 565 -42.21 28.24 26.71
CA LYS A 565 -41.23 28.19 25.62
C LYS A 565 -39.77 28.32 26.11
N TYR A 566 -39.53 29.18 27.10
CA TYR A 566 -38.21 29.45 27.66
C TYR A 566 -37.97 28.65 28.96
N CYS A 567 -39.02 28.40 29.72
CA CYS A 567 -38.94 27.71 31.00
C CYS A 567 -38.55 26.24 30.85
N VAL A 568 -39.07 25.52 29.85
CA VAL A 568 -38.76 24.10 29.65
C VAL A 568 -37.28 23.89 29.33
N PRO A 569 -36.66 24.54 28.30
CA PRO A 569 -35.26 24.40 28.03
C PRO A 569 -34.35 24.78 29.21
N LEU A 570 -34.68 25.85 29.91
CA LEU A 570 -33.93 26.28 31.09
C LEU A 570 -33.96 25.22 32.18
N LEU A 571 -35.10 24.67 32.53
CA LEU A 571 -35.23 23.64 33.55
C LEU A 571 -34.56 22.32 33.13
N GLU A 572 -34.59 21.94 31.86
CA GLU A 572 -33.85 20.78 31.33
C GLU A 572 -32.33 21.00 31.40
N HIS A 573 -31.87 22.23 31.16
CA HIS A 573 -30.47 22.58 31.40
C HIS A 573 -30.10 22.47 32.88
N LEU A 574 -30.94 23.01 33.79
CA LEU A 574 -30.73 22.93 35.24
C LEU A 574 -30.73 21.49 35.76
N ASP A 575 -31.54 20.61 35.17
CA ASP A 575 -31.53 19.17 35.43
C ASP A 575 -30.19 18.53 34.96
N ALA A 576 -29.74 18.93 33.76
CA ALA A 576 -28.48 18.41 33.17
C ALA A 576 -27.24 18.78 33.99
N ILE A 577 -27.15 19.98 34.54
CA ILE A 577 -26.08 20.43 35.43
C ILE A 577 -26.28 20.04 36.90
N ARG A 578 -27.30 19.20 37.20
CA ARG A 578 -27.64 18.71 38.55
C ARG A 578 -27.93 19.78 39.56
N PHE A 579 -28.43 20.93 39.12
CA PHE A 579 -28.96 21.96 40.02
C PHE A 579 -30.38 21.60 40.45
N THR A 580 -31.19 21.07 39.54
CA THR A 580 -32.52 20.52 39.83
C THR A 580 -32.55 19.02 39.54
N ARG A 581 -33.57 18.34 40.11
CA ARG A 581 -33.92 16.97 39.82
C ARG A 581 -35.42 16.84 39.55
N ARG A 582 -35.77 16.19 38.44
CA ARG A 582 -37.15 15.90 38.12
C ARG A 582 -37.68 14.68 38.84
N ILE A 583 -38.83 14.80 39.53
CA ILE A 583 -39.55 13.69 40.16
C ILE A 583 -40.99 13.79 39.63
N ALA A 584 -41.44 12.83 38.83
CA ALA A 584 -42.70 12.86 38.06
C ALA A 584 -42.85 14.19 37.27
N ASP A 585 -43.83 14.99 37.54
CA ASP A 585 -44.06 16.28 36.86
C ASP A 585 -43.47 17.49 37.60
N ARG A 586 -42.85 17.26 38.77
CA ARG A 586 -42.27 18.32 39.60
C ARG A 586 -40.76 18.29 39.56
N ARG A 587 -40.14 19.41 39.86
CA ARG A 587 -38.69 19.55 40.07
C ARG A 587 -38.40 19.99 41.51
N ILE A 588 -37.40 19.39 42.09
CA ILE A 588 -36.86 19.72 43.39
C ILE A 588 -35.42 20.19 43.26
N LEU A 589 -34.89 20.85 44.27
CA LEU A 589 -33.47 21.14 44.38
C LEU A 589 -32.70 19.82 44.46
N ALA A 590 -31.61 19.67 43.70
CA ALA A 590 -30.81 18.46 43.81
C ALA A 590 -30.06 18.40 45.14
N PRO A 591 -29.90 17.23 45.79
CA PRO A 591 -29.24 17.09 47.09
C PRO A 591 -27.84 17.65 47.20
N ASN A 592 -27.12 17.73 46.06
CA ASN A 592 -25.77 18.28 45.95
C ASN A 592 -25.71 19.48 45.00
N ALA A 593 -26.77 20.31 44.99
CA ALA A 593 -26.77 21.52 44.18
C ALA A 593 -25.61 22.41 44.64
N PRO A 594 -24.71 22.87 43.69
CA PRO A 594 -23.65 23.80 44.07
C PRO A 594 -24.28 25.06 44.66
N ALA A 595 -23.76 25.49 45.83
CA ALA A 595 -24.19 26.73 46.46
C ALA A 595 -24.00 27.88 45.44
N SER A 596 -25.07 28.67 45.20
CA SER A 596 -25.12 29.82 44.29
C SER A 596 -24.29 30.98 44.84
#